data_42a39e87773d4dd7b9da7cc61fad447a
#
_entry.id   42a39e87773d4dd7b9da7cc61fad447a
#
_cell.length_a   1.000
_cell.length_b   1.000
_cell.length_c   1.000
_cell.angle_alpha   90.00
_cell.angle_beta   90.00
_cell.angle_gamma   90.00
#
_symmetry.space_group_name_H-M   'P 1'
#
loop_
_entity.id
_entity.type
_entity.pdbx_description
1 polymer ?
#
loop_
_entity_poly.entity_id
_entity_poly.type
_entity_poly.pdbx_seq_one_letter_code
_entity_poly.pdbx_strand_id
1 'polypeptide(L)'
;MPIISKLGSCLLLGFLATASAIAESLPDAENLGCIRDMTPVRGFFVSNLQGDLDKTLDIANAGTGSYPEGSVIQLVPAEVMIKRAPGTSPATRDWEFIELEVSAEGSKVRARGFVDVVN
;
A
#
# COMPACT_ATOMS: atom_id res chain seq x y z
N MET A 1 -29.33 -43.05 9.68
CA MET A 1 -27.98 -43.56 9.64
C MET A 1 -27.14 -42.87 8.58
N PRO A 2 -27.46 -43.02 7.32
CA PRO A 2 -26.64 -42.43 6.27
C PRO A 2 -26.64 -40.93 6.20
N ILE A 3 -27.42 -40.31 7.03
CA ILE A 3 -27.61 -38.87 7.01
C ILE A 3 -26.38 -38.12 7.49
N ILE A 4 -25.62 -38.77 8.31
CA ILE A 4 -24.50 -38.12 9.01
C ILE A 4 -23.38 -37.70 8.07
N SER A 5 -23.16 -38.47 7.04
CA SER A 5 -22.05 -38.20 6.12
C SER A 5 -22.19 -36.93 5.29
N LYS A 6 -23.39 -36.43 5.21
CA LYS A 6 -23.65 -35.25 4.37
C LYS A 6 -23.14 -33.96 4.96
N LEU A 7 -22.99 -33.93 6.26
CA LEU A 7 -22.64 -32.69 6.97
C LEU A 7 -21.18 -32.29 6.73
N GLY A 8 -20.32 -33.24 6.55
CA GLY A 8 -18.92 -32.97 6.40
C GLY A 8 -18.55 -32.21 5.12
N SER A 9 -19.26 -32.51 4.06
CA SER A 9 -18.93 -31.89 2.77
C SER A 9 -19.30 -30.39 2.71
N CYS A 10 -20.28 -29.97 3.43
CA CYS A 10 -20.68 -28.57 3.40
C CYS A 10 -19.64 -27.64 4.04
N LEU A 11 -18.95 -28.14 5.01
CA LEU A 11 -17.95 -27.33 5.71
C LEU A 11 -16.73 -27.02 4.86
N LEU A 12 -16.38 -27.91 3.98
CA LEU A 12 -15.22 -27.73 3.13
C LEU A 12 -15.40 -26.61 2.12
N LEU A 13 -16.61 -26.43 1.64
CA LEU A 13 -16.90 -25.39 0.65
C LEU A 13 -16.76 -23.99 1.23
N GLY A 14 -17.14 -23.81 2.48
CA GLY A 14 -17.02 -22.50 3.12
C GLY A 14 -15.59 -22.04 3.31
N PHE A 15 -14.70 -22.97 3.46
CA PHE A 15 -13.29 -22.68 3.62
C PHE A 15 -12.67 -22.06 2.39
N LEU A 16 -12.99 -22.58 1.24
CA LEU A 16 -12.38 -22.13 0.01
C LEU A 16 -12.79 -20.71 -0.38
N ALA A 17 -14.00 -20.32 -0.02
CA ALA A 17 -14.51 -19.00 -0.38
C ALA A 17 -13.79 -17.87 0.34
N THR A 18 -13.33 -18.10 1.57
CA THR A 18 -12.69 -17.04 2.35
C THR A 18 -11.26 -16.73 1.93
N ALA A 19 -10.57 -17.70 1.36
CA ALA A 19 -9.17 -17.53 1.02
C ALA A 19 -8.93 -16.51 -0.11
N SER A 20 -9.83 -16.41 -1.07
CA SER A 20 -9.65 -15.52 -2.21
C SER A 20 -9.98 -14.07 -1.92
N ALA A 21 -10.79 -13.80 -0.91
CA ALA A 21 -11.19 -12.43 -0.61
C ALA A 21 -10.07 -11.57 -0.04
N ILE A 22 -9.09 -12.18 0.60
CA ILE A 22 -8.00 -11.45 1.27
C ILE A 22 -7.03 -10.85 0.27
N ALA A 23 -6.82 -11.48 -0.86
CA ALA A 23 -5.83 -11.04 -1.84
C ALA A 23 -6.18 -9.72 -2.52
N GLU A 24 -7.45 -9.30 -2.46
CA GLU A 24 -7.91 -8.12 -3.17
C GLU A 24 -7.95 -6.85 -2.33
N SER A 25 -7.66 -6.96 -1.03
CA SER A 25 -7.83 -5.85 -0.10
C SER A 25 -6.59 -4.97 0.05
N LEU A 26 -5.59 -5.11 -0.79
CA LEU A 26 -4.39 -4.29 -0.71
C LEU A 26 -4.69 -2.86 -1.11
N PRO A 27 -4.27 -1.89 -0.28
CA PRO A 27 -4.44 -0.48 -0.63
C PRO A 27 -3.75 -0.16 -1.95
N ASP A 28 -4.41 0.58 -2.78
CA ASP A 28 -3.87 0.95 -4.08
C ASP A 28 -3.46 2.41 -4.10
N ALA A 29 -2.60 2.74 -5.06
CA ALA A 29 -2.16 4.10 -5.28
C ALA A 29 -3.33 5.04 -5.60
N GLU A 30 -4.42 4.51 -6.12
CA GLU A 30 -5.61 5.30 -6.40
C GLU A 30 -6.29 5.81 -5.14
N ASN A 31 -5.99 5.24 -3.98
CA ASN A 31 -6.57 5.59 -2.70
C ASN A 31 -5.67 6.52 -1.87
N LEU A 32 -4.68 7.13 -2.48
CA LEU A 32 -3.73 7.99 -1.77
C LEU A 32 -4.36 9.27 -1.25
N GLY A 33 -5.48 9.67 -1.79
CA GLY A 33 -6.11 10.92 -1.42
C GLY A 33 -5.40 12.14 -2.01
N CYS A 34 -5.71 13.30 -1.49
CA CYS A 34 -5.14 14.55 -1.96
C CYS A 34 -3.84 14.85 -1.23
N ILE A 35 -2.83 15.31 -1.97
CA ILE A 35 -1.55 15.71 -1.39
C ILE A 35 -1.71 16.80 -0.31
N ARG A 36 -2.76 17.60 -0.41
CA ARG A 36 -3.06 18.64 0.59
C ARG A 36 -3.43 18.07 1.95
N ASP A 37 -3.88 16.83 1.98
CA ASP A 37 -4.23 16.15 3.24
C ASP A 37 -3.05 15.41 3.84
N MET A 38 -1.92 15.39 3.16
CA MET A 38 -0.68 14.80 3.66
C MET A 38 0.09 15.79 4.51
N THR A 39 0.97 15.27 5.35
CA THR A 39 1.81 16.09 6.22
C THR A 39 3.12 16.41 5.54
N PRO A 40 3.47 17.69 5.36
CA PRO A 40 4.75 18.04 4.76
C PRO A 40 5.91 17.80 5.71
N VAL A 41 6.98 17.20 5.18
CA VAL A 41 8.24 16.98 5.89
C VAL A 41 9.38 17.31 4.93
N ARG A 42 10.13 18.35 5.21
CA ARG A 42 11.36 18.72 4.48
C ARG A 42 11.26 18.65 2.95
N GLY A 43 10.15 19.07 2.38
CA GLY A 43 10.01 19.15 0.94
C GLY A 43 9.31 17.94 0.30
N PHE A 44 8.89 16.99 1.08
CA PHE A 44 8.02 15.90 0.62
C PHE A 44 6.79 15.79 1.52
N PHE A 45 5.86 14.94 1.12
CA PHE A 45 4.58 14.80 1.81
C PHE A 45 4.41 13.37 2.28
N VAL A 46 3.88 13.20 3.48
CA VAL A 46 3.85 11.92 4.18
C VAL A 46 2.42 11.58 4.60
N SER A 47 2.05 10.32 4.42
CA SER A 47 0.83 9.76 4.98
C SER A 47 1.03 8.28 5.29
N ASN A 48 -0.03 7.61 5.74
CA ASN A 48 0.01 6.17 5.95
C ASN A 48 -1.34 5.57 5.60
N LEU A 49 -1.35 4.58 4.71
CA LEU A 49 -2.56 3.93 4.22
C LEU A 49 -3.23 3.04 5.27
N GLN A 50 -2.51 2.67 6.31
CA GLN A 50 -2.99 1.76 7.35
C GLN A 50 -3.25 2.47 8.68
N GLY A 51 -3.16 3.81 8.71
CA GLY A 51 -3.48 4.59 9.89
C GLY A 51 -2.32 4.80 10.87
N ASP A 52 -1.12 4.35 10.56
CA ASP A 52 0.06 4.51 11.43
C ASP A 52 0.87 5.75 11.05
N LEU A 53 0.19 6.88 10.97
CA LEU A 53 0.80 8.14 10.56
C LEU A 53 1.84 8.63 11.57
N ASP A 54 1.56 8.49 12.85
CA ASP A 54 2.45 9.00 13.89
C ASP A 54 3.83 8.35 13.80
N LYS A 55 3.90 7.05 13.66
CA LYS A 55 5.17 6.35 13.50
C LYS A 55 5.85 6.70 12.19
N THR A 56 5.10 6.84 11.13
CA THR A 56 5.63 7.27 9.83
C THR A 56 6.27 8.64 9.95
N LEU A 57 5.62 9.57 10.63
CA LEU A 57 6.14 10.92 10.85
C LEU A 57 7.38 10.92 11.74
N ASP A 58 7.43 10.08 12.76
CA ASP A 58 8.61 9.99 13.62
C ASP A 58 9.84 9.58 12.80
N ILE A 59 9.70 8.60 11.93
CA ILE A 59 10.78 8.16 11.05
C ILE A 59 11.15 9.25 10.04
N ALA A 60 10.14 9.85 9.42
CA ALA A 60 10.37 10.91 8.44
C ALA A 60 11.12 12.11 9.04
N ASN A 61 10.74 12.52 10.23
CA ASN A 61 11.36 13.65 10.90
C ASN A 61 12.75 13.31 11.42
N ALA A 62 12.97 12.08 11.85
CA ALA A 62 14.29 11.65 12.32
C ALA A 62 15.28 11.49 11.15
N GLY A 63 14.78 11.20 9.95
CA GLY A 63 15.63 10.95 8.79
C GLY A 63 16.37 9.63 8.82
N THR A 64 16.00 8.74 9.73
CA THR A 64 16.61 7.43 9.89
C THR A 64 15.62 6.48 10.54
N GLY A 65 15.81 5.18 10.32
CA GLY A 65 14.93 4.14 10.83
C GLY A 65 14.15 3.46 9.71
N SER A 66 13.30 2.52 10.09
CA SER A 66 12.48 1.77 9.16
C SER A 66 11.04 2.27 9.19
N TYR A 67 10.52 2.63 8.04
CA TYR A 67 9.14 3.06 7.91
C TYR A 67 8.19 1.87 8.12
N PRO A 68 7.07 2.09 8.83
CA PRO A 68 6.06 1.05 8.97
C PRO A 68 5.36 0.76 7.65
N GLU A 69 4.78 -0.42 7.56
CA GLU A 69 3.96 -0.79 6.41
C GLU A 69 2.84 0.22 6.20
N GLY A 70 2.53 0.52 4.94
CA GLY A 70 1.52 1.50 4.59
C GLY A 70 2.02 2.93 4.51
N SER A 71 3.26 3.20 4.90
CA SER A 71 3.85 4.54 4.77
C SER A 71 3.84 5.00 3.32
N VAL A 72 3.45 6.25 3.10
CA VAL A 72 3.41 6.88 1.80
C VAL A 72 4.31 8.11 1.83
N ILE A 73 5.18 8.20 0.86
CA ILE A 73 6.02 9.39 0.66
C ILE A 73 5.77 9.89 -0.76
N GLN A 74 5.37 11.12 -0.89
CA GLN A 74 5.09 11.73 -2.18
C GLN A 74 6.00 12.91 -2.42
N LEU A 75 6.66 12.89 -3.58
CA LEU A 75 7.45 13.98 -4.10
C LEU A 75 6.64 14.70 -5.17
N VAL A 76 6.65 16.00 -5.11
CA VAL A 76 5.94 16.81 -6.09
C VAL A 76 6.73 16.83 -7.40
N PRO A 77 6.07 16.68 -8.56
CA PRO A 77 4.63 16.61 -8.72
C PRO A 77 4.06 15.19 -8.77
N ALA A 78 4.84 14.17 -9.06
CA ALA A 78 4.24 12.98 -9.62
C ALA A 78 4.81 11.65 -9.10
N GLU A 79 5.66 11.68 -8.12
CA GLU A 79 6.32 10.46 -7.64
C GLU A 79 5.85 10.08 -6.25
N VAL A 80 5.49 8.79 -6.09
CA VAL A 80 5.00 8.26 -4.82
C VAL A 80 5.73 6.97 -4.49
N MET A 81 6.06 6.79 -3.22
CA MET A 81 6.57 5.54 -2.69
C MET A 81 5.62 5.02 -1.63
N ILE A 82 5.33 3.73 -1.67
CA ILE A 82 4.50 3.06 -0.67
C ILE A 82 5.29 1.93 -0.04
N LYS A 83 5.36 1.91 1.27
CA LYS A 83 5.99 0.84 2.01
C LYS A 83 5.05 -0.36 2.08
N ARG A 84 5.45 -1.48 1.50
CA ARG A 84 4.67 -2.71 1.47
C ARG A 84 5.06 -3.63 2.63
N ALA A 85 4.38 -4.76 2.73
CA ALA A 85 4.62 -5.75 3.78
C ALA A 85 6.06 -6.25 3.76
N PRO A 86 6.63 -6.58 4.91
CA PRO A 86 8.00 -7.10 4.97
C PRO A 86 8.20 -8.31 4.06
N GLY A 87 9.27 -8.30 3.29
CA GLY A 87 9.61 -9.37 2.39
C GLY A 87 9.03 -9.25 0.99
N THR A 88 8.22 -8.24 0.72
CA THR A 88 7.62 -8.03 -0.60
C THR A 88 8.68 -7.78 -1.67
N SER A 89 9.66 -6.95 -1.38
CA SER A 89 10.76 -6.64 -2.30
C SER A 89 12.03 -6.33 -1.52
N PRO A 90 12.86 -7.35 -1.25
CA PRO A 90 14.10 -7.11 -0.52
C PRO A 90 15.03 -6.10 -1.18
N ALA A 91 15.07 -6.09 -2.51
CA ALA A 91 15.96 -5.20 -3.25
C ALA A 91 15.64 -3.72 -3.02
N THR A 92 14.39 -3.38 -2.80
CA THR A 92 13.95 -2.00 -2.56
C THR A 92 13.58 -1.76 -1.10
N ARG A 93 13.86 -2.70 -0.22
CA ARG A 93 13.42 -2.66 1.18
C ARG A 93 11.92 -2.50 1.30
N ASP A 94 11.20 -3.20 0.43
CA ASP A 94 9.74 -3.25 0.38
C ASP A 94 9.06 -1.97 -0.10
N TRP A 95 9.81 -1.07 -0.70
CA TRP A 95 9.23 0.12 -1.32
C TRP A 95 8.74 -0.18 -2.72
N GLU A 96 7.49 0.15 -2.96
CA GLU A 96 6.92 0.21 -4.30
C GLU A 96 7.00 1.65 -4.80
N PHE A 97 7.41 1.82 -6.05
CA PHE A 97 7.51 3.12 -6.71
C PHE A 97 6.33 3.30 -7.64
N ILE A 98 5.74 4.48 -7.61
CA ILE A 98 4.56 4.80 -8.39
C ILE A 98 4.79 6.15 -9.05
N GLU A 99 4.53 6.20 -10.35
CA GLU A 99 4.52 7.45 -11.08
C GLU A 99 3.09 7.82 -11.40
N LEU A 100 2.73 9.07 -11.13
CA LEU A 100 1.40 9.59 -11.38
C LEU A 100 1.39 10.48 -12.60
N GLU A 101 0.29 10.44 -13.33
CA GLU A 101 -0.05 11.45 -14.30
C GLU A 101 -1.01 12.42 -13.62
N VAL A 102 -0.56 13.67 -13.44
CA VAL A 102 -1.32 14.69 -12.73
C VAL A 102 -1.90 15.66 -13.75
N SER A 103 -3.20 15.89 -13.65
CA SER A 103 -3.91 16.82 -14.53
C SER A 103 -4.96 17.61 -13.73
N ALA A 104 -5.64 18.53 -14.40
CA ALA A 104 -6.73 19.29 -13.79
C ALA A 104 -7.88 18.38 -13.33
N GLU A 105 -8.00 17.19 -13.88
CA GLU A 105 -9.06 16.23 -13.57
C GLU A 105 -8.69 15.30 -12.42
N GLY A 106 -7.46 15.36 -11.93
CA GLY A 106 -6.98 14.50 -10.86
C GLY A 106 -5.70 13.77 -11.23
N SER A 107 -5.37 12.77 -10.44
CA SER A 107 -4.15 11.98 -10.61
C SER A 107 -4.50 10.55 -10.99
N LYS A 108 -3.75 9.99 -11.92
CA LYS A 108 -3.87 8.59 -12.35
C LYS A 108 -2.51 7.92 -12.23
N VAL A 109 -2.52 6.64 -11.91
CA VAL A 109 -1.29 5.84 -11.90
C VAL A 109 -0.84 5.63 -13.34
N ARG A 110 0.34 6.11 -13.66
CA ARG A 110 0.95 5.92 -14.97
C ARG A 110 1.84 4.68 -15.02
N ALA A 111 2.59 4.45 -13.96
CA ALA A 111 3.47 3.29 -13.84
C ALA A 111 3.65 2.94 -12.38
N ARG A 112 3.90 1.66 -12.09
CA ARG A 112 4.20 1.22 -10.74
C ARG A 112 5.05 -0.05 -10.77
N GLY A 113 5.86 -0.24 -9.73
CA GLY A 113 6.69 -1.43 -9.62
C GLY A 113 7.72 -1.30 -8.52
N PHE A 114 8.58 -2.30 -8.45
CA PHE A 114 9.63 -2.38 -7.44
C PHE A 114 11.02 -2.10 -8.00
N VAL A 115 11.07 -1.46 -9.14
CA VAL A 115 12.29 -0.90 -9.72
C VAL A 115 12.01 0.57 -9.97
N ASP A 116 13.08 1.33 -10.17
CA ASP A 116 12.92 2.74 -10.49
C ASP A 116 12.12 2.89 -11.79
N VAL A 117 10.97 3.51 -11.70
CA VAL A 117 10.08 3.70 -12.85
C VAL A 117 10.36 5.00 -13.60
N VAL A 118 11.37 5.73 -13.18
CA VAL A 118 11.69 7.07 -13.70
C VAL A 118 12.77 7.02 -14.78
N ASN A 119 13.12 5.88 -15.26
CA ASN A 119 14.10 5.77 -16.35
C ASN A 119 13.52 6.11 -17.70
#